data_b3472a6b79b346ff76b09f059aeb7451
#
_entry.id   b3472a6b79b346ff76b09f059aeb7451
#
_cell.length_a   1.000
_cell.length_b   1.000
_cell.length_c   1.000
_cell.angle_alpha   90.00
_cell.angle_beta   90.00
_cell.angle_gamma   90.00
#
_symmetry.space_group_name_H-M   'P 1'
#
loop_
_entity.id
_entity.type
_entity.pdbx_description
1 polymer ?
#
loop_
_entity_poly.entity_id
_entity_poly.type
_entity_poly.pdbx_seq_one_letter_code
_entity_poly.pdbx_strand_id
1 'polypeptide(L)'
;MKKILPILLVAVLALTGCTTKNQYAGTYTGTFKFFKFATTDISQGATSSDSKSGKMQFLTNPLTNGLFLYSVIPLSSVTPEQYVSNSGMLDYLDLLLDNIGYQNNVYNSATEYIKNIGITVVFNGNSVHAEVQYEIALIGGVLTSRITIVEFDGTR
;
A
#
# COMPACT_ATOMS: atom_id res chain seq x y z
N MET A 1 44.07 -20.67 -25.57
CA MET A 1 43.38 -19.99 -24.43
C MET A 1 42.65 -18.65 -24.77
N LYS A 2 42.52 -18.28 -26.06
CA LYS A 2 41.89 -16.96 -26.44
C LYS A 2 40.39 -17.00 -26.77
N LYS A 3 39.73 -18.17 -26.73
CA LYS A 3 38.29 -18.31 -27.13
C LYS A 3 37.31 -18.43 -25.95
N ILE A 4 37.80 -18.55 -24.71
CA ILE A 4 36.91 -18.71 -23.52
C ILE A 4 36.45 -17.36 -22.98
N LEU A 5 37.23 -16.29 -23.15
CA LEU A 5 36.93 -14.98 -22.62
C LEU A 5 35.62 -14.35 -23.16
N PRO A 6 35.30 -14.39 -24.49
CA PRO A 6 34.05 -13.84 -24.99
C PRO A 6 32.81 -14.64 -24.56
N ILE A 7 32.95 -15.97 -24.36
CA ILE A 7 31.82 -16.79 -23.90
C ILE A 7 31.49 -16.48 -22.42
N LEU A 8 32.51 -16.25 -21.59
CA LEU A 8 32.33 -15.88 -20.19
C LEU A 8 31.67 -14.49 -20.07
N LEU A 9 32.05 -13.53 -20.95
CA LEU A 9 31.46 -12.19 -20.97
C LEU A 9 29.98 -12.22 -21.39
N VAL A 10 29.62 -13.03 -22.38
CA VAL A 10 28.22 -13.21 -22.81
C VAL A 10 27.40 -13.92 -21.72
N ALA A 11 27.97 -14.90 -21.01
CA ALA A 11 27.28 -15.56 -19.90
C ALA A 11 27.06 -14.62 -18.71
N VAL A 12 28.02 -13.73 -18.41
CA VAL A 12 27.84 -12.71 -17.35
C VAL A 12 26.79 -11.67 -17.72
N LEU A 13 26.71 -11.27 -18.99
CA LEU A 13 25.67 -10.36 -19.49
C LEU A 13 24.28 -11.00 -19.53
N ALA A 14 24.22 -12.34 -19.74
CA ALA A 14 22.94 -13.07 -19.66
C ALA A 14 22.47 -13.31 -18.21
N LEU A 15 23.39 -13.28 -17.22
CA LEU A 15 23.07 -13.38 -15.79
C LEU A 15 22.71 -12.03 -15.15
N THR A 16 23.00 -10.91 -15.80
CA THR A 16 22.37 -9.62 -15.46
C THR A 16 20.93 -9.63 -15.98
N GLY A 17 20.14 -10.56 -15.42
CA GLY A 17 18.76 -10.77 -15.80
C GLY A 17 18.04 -9.44 -15.84
N CYS A 18 17.45 -9.14 -16.99
CA CYS A 18 16.47 -8.10 -17.15
C CYS A 18 15.43 -8.33 -16.04
N THR A 19 15.54 -7.64 -14.91
CA THR A 19 14.48 -7.63 -13.90
C THR A 19 13.30 -6.97 -14.58
N THR A 20 12.40 -7.80 -15.10
CA THR A 20 11.19 -7.30 -15.75
C THR A 20 10.43 -6.47 -14.73
N LYS A 21 10.35 -5.17 -14.99
CA LYS A 21 9.61 -4.26 -14.13
C LYS A 21 8.16 -4.73 -14.08
N ASN A 22 7.59 -4.85 -12.87
CA ASN A 22 6.18 -5.15 -12.74
C ASN A 22 5.37 -4.08 -13.51
N GLN A 23 4.43 -4.53 -14.34
CA GLN A 23 3.68 -3.64 -15.24
C GLN A 23 2.91 -2.54 -14.51
N TYR A 24 2.57 -2.75 -13.24
CA TYR A 24 1.85 -1.78 -12.42
C TYR A 24 2.76 -0.86 -11.60
N ALA A 25 4.07 -1.09 -11.62
CA ALA A 25 5.01 -0.21 -10.93
C ALA A 25 5.03 1.17 -11.57
N GLY A 26 4.90 2.20 -10.76
CA GLY A 26 4.87 3.60 -11.19
C GLY A 26 4.27 4.51 -10.13
N THR A 27 4.14 5.78 -10.48
CA THR A 27 3.47 6.78 -9.65
C THR A 27 2.11 7.09 -10.25
N TYR A 28 1.08 6.97 -9.45
CA TYR A 28 -0.30 7.29 -9.78
C TYR A 28 -0.67 8.60 -9.09
N THR A 29 -1.27 9.51 -9.85
CA THR A 29 -1.79 10.78 -9.33
C THR A 29 -3.30 10.69 -9.23
N GLY A 30 -3.87 11.13 -8.11
CA GLY A 30 -5.30 10.97 -7.88
C GLY A 30 -5.78 11.65 -6.61
N THR A 31 -6.85 11.09 -6.04
CA THR A 31 -7.50 11.63 -4.86
C THR A 31 -7.56 10.56 -3.77
N PHE A 32 -7.09 10.93 -2.59
CA PHE A 32 -7.36 10.21 -1.35
C PHE A 32 -8.69 10.67 -0.78
N LYS A 33 -9.53 9.72 -0.37
CA LYS A 33 -10.76 9.95 0.39
C LYS A 33 -10.64 9.26 1.74
N PHE A 34 -11.02 9.94 2.79
CA PHE A 34 -10.87 9.49 4.16
C PHE A 34 -12.24 9.37 4.81
N PHE A 35 -12.58 8.18 5.29
CA PHE A 35 -13.86 7.88 5.91
C PHE A 35 -13.63 7.39 7.33
N LYS A 36 -14.25 8.06 8.32
CA LYS A 36 -14.24 7.63 9.73
C LYS A 36 -15.59 7.07 10.09
N PHE A 37 -15.60 5.92 10.74
CA PHE A 37 -16.81 5.25 11.23
C PHE A 37 -16.78 5.24 12.75
N ALA A 38 -17.94 5.39 13.40
CA ALA A 38 -18.05 5.41 14.86
C ALA A 38 -17.81 4.01 15.47
N THR A 39 -18.04 2.96 14.70
CA THR A 39 -17.95 1.56 15.11
C THR A 39 -17.24 0.73 14.05
N THR A 40 -17.14 -0.57 14.26
CA THR A 40 -16.66 -1.53 13.24
C THR A 40 -17.74 -1.93 12.23
N ASP A 41 -18.99 -1.52 12.45
CA ASP A 41 -20.10 -1.73 11.51
C ASP A 41 -20.16 -0.58 10.50
N ILE A 42 -19.51 -0.77 9.34
CA ILE A 42 -19.46 0.21 8.26
C ILE A 42 -20.83 0.44 7.56
N SER A 43 -21.79 -0.46 7.77
CA SER A 43 -23.14 -0.32 7.19
C SER A 43 -23.90 0.90 7.72
N GLN A 44 -23.52 1.40 8.88
CA GLN A 44 -24.10 2.60 9.50
C GLN A 44 -23.63 3.92 8.84
N GLY A 45 -22.74 3.84 7.88
CA GLY A 45 -22.19 4.99 7.19
C GLY A 45 -21.07 5.71 7.95
N ALA A 46 -20.27 6.46 7.22
CA ALA A 46 -19.17 7.23 7.79
C ALA A 46 -19.69 8.43 8.60
N THR A 47 -19.10 8.65 9.79
CA THR A 47 -19.39 9.80 10.64
C THR A 47 -18.73 11.09 10.15
N SER A 48 -17.65 10.96 9.39
CA SER A 48 -16.99 12.07 8.70
C SER A 48 -16.26 11.58 7.45
N SER A 49 -16.15 12.46 6.47
CA SER A 49 -15.36 12.24 5.26
C SER A 49 -14.52 13.46 4.92
N ASP A 50 -13.38 13.24 4.31
CA ASP A 50 -12.48 14.29 3.80
C ASP A 50 -11.83 13.78 2.51
N SER A 51 -11.26 14.69 1.71
CA SER A 51 -10.55 14.31 0.49
C SER A 51 -9.34 15.20 0.23
N LYS A 52 -8.30 14.61 -0.38
CA LYS A 52 -7.06 15.30 -0.69
C LYS A 52 -6.46 14.75 -1.97
N SER A 53 -6.02 15.63 -2.87
CA SER A 53 -5.22 15.22 -4.02
C SER A 53 -3.83 14.77 -3.58
N GLY A 54 -3.30 13.74 -4.23
CA GLY A 54 -1.99 13.20 -3.87
C GLY A 54 -1.48 12.18 -4.87
N LYS A 55 -0.41 11.51 -4.47
CA LYS A 55 0.25 10.49 -5.28
C LYS A 55 0.42 9.21 -4.48
N MET A 56 0.20 8.07 -5.14
CA MET A 56 0.51 6.75 -4.62
C MET A 56 1.58 6.12 -5.50
N GLN A 57 2.62 5.55 -4.89
CA GLN A 57 3.76 5.00 -5.60
C GLN A 57 3.87 3.49 -5.38
N PHE A 58 4.02 2.77 -6.49
CA PHE A 58 4.28 1.34 -6.50
C PHE A 58 5.63 1.06 -7.14
N LEU A 59 6.46 0.25 -6.49
CA LEU A 59 7.77 -0.14 -6.96
C LEU A 59 7.85 -1.65 -7.17
N THR A 60 8.61 -2.08 -8.17
CA THR A 60 8.88 -3.49 -8.39
C THR A 60 9.78 -4.02 -7.27
N ASN A 61 9.39 -5.13 -6.67
CA ASN A 61 10.26 -5.92 -5.81
C ASN A 61 11.30 -6.63 -6.71
N PRO A 62 12.60 -6.31 -6.60
CA PRO A 62 13.61 -6.87 -7.49
C PRO A 62 13.83 -8.38 -7.30
N LEU A 63 13.42 -8.95 -6.15
CA LEU A 63 13.61 -10.36 -5.83
C LEU A 63 12.44 -11.22 -6.30
N THR A 64 11.21 -10.71 -6.24
CA THR A 64 9.98 -11.50 -6.49
C THR A 64 9.18 -11.02 -7.69
N ASN A 65 9.58 -9.92 -8.33
CA ASN A 65 8.80 -9.20 -9.33
C ASN A 65 7.39 -8.77 -8.84
N GLY A 66 7.15 -8.85 -7.54
CA GLY A 66 5.95 -8.34 -6.88
C GLY A 66 5.94 -6.81 -6.82
N LEU A 67 5.05 -6.25 -6.00
CA LEU A 67 4.96 -4.80 -5.78
C LEU A 67 5.27 -4.45 -4.33
N PHE A 68 5.87 -3.28 -4.15
CA PHE A 68 5.92 -2.54 -2.90
C PHE A 68 5.08 -1.27 -3.01
N LEU A 69 4.28 -0.97 -2.01
CA LEU A 69 3.69 0.35 -1.82
C LEU A 69 4.69 1.22 -1.05
N TYR A 70 5.02 2.41 -1.60
CA TYR A 70 6.00 3.37 -1.05
C TYR A 70 7.37 2.75 -0.67
N SER A 71 7.85 1.78 -1.43
CA SER A 71 9.14 1.09 -1.25
C SER A 71 9.24 0.17 -0.03
N VAL A 72 8.26 0.11 0.84
CA VAL A 72 8.38 -0.56 2.14
C VAL A 72 7.29 -1.59 2.41
N ILE A 73 6.07 -1.40 1.90
CA ILE A 73 4.95 -2.28 2.16
C ILE A 73 4.86 -3.32 1.04
N PRO A 74 5.26 -4.59 1.28
CA PRO A 74 5.15 -5.63 0.28
C PRO A 74 3.68 -5.96 0.03
N LEU A 75 3.32 -6.05 -1.26
CA LEU A 75 2.02 -6.45 -1.72
C LEU A 75 2.08 -7.84 -2.32
N SER A 76 1.18 -8.72 -1.91
CA SER A 76 1.01 -10.07 -2.43
C SER A 76 -0.07 -10.08 -3.50
N SER A 77 0.22 -10.68 -4.66
CA SER A 77 -0.76 -10.84 -5.74
C SER A 77 -1.84 -11.85 -5.33
N VAL A 78 -3.09 -11.50 -5.54
CA VAL A 78 -4.27 -12.38 -5.42
C VAL A 78 -4.76 -12.78 -6.81
N THR A 79 -4.84 -11.79 -7.72
CA THR A 79 -5.04 -12.00 -9.16
C THR A 79 -3.99 -11.19 -9.90
N PRO A 80 -3.86 -11.28 -11.25
CA PRO A 80 -2.94 -10.45 -12.00
C PRO A 80 -3.10 -8.96 -11.73
N GLU A 81 -4.32 -8.49 -11.46
CA GLU A 81 -4.66 -7.08 -11.25
C GLU A 81 -4.86 -6.72 -9.77
N GLN A 82 -5.04 -7.69 -8.87
CA GLN A 82 -5.36 -7.45 -7.46
C GLN A 82 -4.20 -7.85 -6.55
N TYR A 83 -3.86 -6.94 -5.65
CA TYR A 83 -2.82 -7.11 -4.65
C TYR A 83 -3.37 -6.79 -3.26
N VAL A 84 -2.83 -7.48 -2.26
CA VAL A 84 -3.19 -7.26 -0.85
C VAL A 84 -1.95 -7.20 0.02
N SER A 85 -2.07 -6.53 1.16
CA SER A 85 -1.13 -6.65 2.25
C SER A 85 -1.88 -6.93 3.54
N ASN A 86 -1.35 -7.85 4.34
CA ASN A 86 -1.96 -8.33 5.58
C ASN A 86 -1.32 -7.70 6.82
N SER A 87 -1.97 -7.89 7.95
CA SER A 87 -1.85 -7.23 9.24
C SER A 87 -0.49 -7.23 9.96
N GLY A 88 0.59 -7.73 9.38
CA GLY A 88 1.94 -7.63 9.98
C GLY A 88 2.63 -6.28 9.77
N MET A 89 1.89 -5.24 9.36
CA MET A 89 2.44 -4.02 8.79
C MET A 89 2.31 -2.78 9.68
N LEU A 90 2.01 -2.96 10.96
CA LEU A 90 1.91 -1.85 11.92
C LEU A 90 3.19 -1.01 11.96
N ASP A 91 4.36 -1.63 11.77
CA ASP A 91 5.66 -0.97 11.76
C ASP A 91 5.84 0.03 10.61
N TYR A 92 5.05 -0.11 9.53
CA TYR A 92 5.12 0.77 8.36
C TYR A 92 3.97 1.78 8.28
N LEU A 93 3.09 1.77 9.26
CA LEU A 93 1.91 2.62 9.26
C LEU A 93 2.26 4.10 9.25
N ASP A 94 3.17 4.53 10.15
CA ASP A 94 3.58 5.93 10.24
C ASP A 94 4.13 6.40 8.90
N LEU A 95 4.93 5.58 8.25
CA LEU A 95 5.48 5.87 6.93
C LEU A 95 4.39 5.97 5.85
N LEU A 96 3.38 5.09 5.89
CA LEU A 96 2.24 5.18 4.98
C LEU A 96 1.47 6.48 5.20
N LEU A 97 1.15 6.81 6.45
CA LEU A 97 0.40 8.02 6.81
C LEU A 97 1.17 9.30 6.46
N ASP A 98 2.50 9.30 6.65
CA ASP A 98 3.38 10.40 6.23
C ASP A 98 3.34 10.60 4.71
N ASN A 99 3.44 9.52 3.93
CA ASN A 99 3.43 9.62 2.47
C ASN A 99 2.08 10.11 1.93
N ILE A 100 0.96 9.75 2.55
CA ILE A 100 -0.36 10.28 2.17
C ILE A 100 -0.65 11.65 2.81
N GLY A 101 0.20 12.11 3.75
CA GLY A 101 0.07 13.41 4.40
C GLY A 101 -1.15 13.52 5.32
N TYR A 102 -1.52 12.45 6.03
CA TYR A 102 -2.74 12.37 6.85
C TYR A 102 -2.53 11.83 8.27
N GLN A 103 -1.28 11.81 8.74
CA GLN A 103 -0.85 11.19 10.00
C GLN A 103 -1.71 11.60 11.22
N ASN A 104 -1.94 12.91 11.39
CA ASN A 104 -2.62 13.43 12.60
C ASN A 104 -4.15 13.26 12.61
N ASN A 105 -4.76 12.77 11.54
CA ASN A 105 -6.21 12.72 11.39
C ASN A 105 -6.79 11.29 11.41
N VAL A 106 -5.94 10.25 11.37
CA VAL A 106 -6.40 8.86 11.39
C VAL A 106 -6.73 8.40 12.79
N TYR A 107 -5.83 8.65 13.77
CA TYR A 107 -6.04 8.29 15.17
C TYR A 107 -5.24 9.22 16.09
N ASN A 108 -5.62 9.24 17.38
CA ASN A 108 -4.90 9.98 18.42
C ASN A 108 -3.99 9.00 19.19
N SER A 109 -2.70 9.01 18.92
CA SER A 109 -1.72 8.09 19.54
C SER A 109 -1.60 8.20 21.07
N ALA A 110 -2.09 9.28 21.69
CA ALA A 110 -2.14 9.41 23.16
C ALA A 110 -3.28 8.60 23.80
N THR A 111 -4.35 8.33 23.06
CA THR A 111 -5.57 7.69 23.58
C THR A 111 -6.03 6.49 22.77
N GLU A 112 -5.46 6.27 21.61
CA GLU A 112 -5.87 5.24 20.66
C GLU A 112 -4.65 4.45 20.17
N TYR A 113 -4.87 3.22 19.73
CA TYR A 113 -3.88 2.41 19.01
C TYR A 113 -4.52 1.71 17.83
N ILE A 114 -3.71 1.43 16.83
CA ILE A 114 -4.15 0.64 15.67
C ILE A 114 -4.05 -0.83 16.03
N LYS A 115 -5.20 -1.49 15.97
CA LYS A 115 -5.33 -2.91 16.27
C LYS A 115 -5.10 -3.77 15.05
N ASN A 116 -5.55 -3.28 13.89
CA ASN A 116 -5.47 -4.03 12.63
C ASN A 116 -5.36 -3.07 11.45
N ILE A 117 -4.69 -3.53 10.39
CA ILE A 117 -4.58 -2.82 9.11
C ILE A 117 -4.71 -3.81 7.96
N GLY A 118 -5.49 -3.45 6.95
CA GLY A 118 -5.60 -4.17 5.70
C GLY A 118 -5.41 -3.23 4.52
N ILE A 119 -4.74 -3.70 3.48
CA ILE A 119 -4.54 -2.96 2.23
C ILE A 119 -5.01 -3.84 1.08
N THR A 120 -5.85 -3.28 0.22
CA THR A 120 -6.27 -3.88 -1.05
C THR A 120 -5.98 -2.91 -2.17
N VAL A 121 -5.40 -3.40 -3.26
CA VAL A 121 -5.07 -2.59 -4.44
C VAL A 121 -5.57 -3.33 -5.67
N VAL A 122 -6.30 -2.64 -6.53
CA VAL A 122 -6.81 -3.16 -7.80
C VAL A 122 -6.37 -2.26 -8.94
N PHE A 123 -5.72 -2.82 -9.94
CA PHE A 123 -5.29 -2.11 -11.13
C PHE A 123 -6.24 -2.39 -12.30
N ASN A 124 -6.49 -1.36 -13.10
CA ASN A 124 -7.23 -1.47 -14.35
C ASN A 124 -6.53 -0.61 -15.42
N GLY A 125 -5.65 -1.24 -16.20
CA GLY A 125 -4.80 -0.55 -17.18
C GLY A 125 -3.90 0.49 -16.49
N ASN A 126 -4.14 1.77 -16.79
CA ASN A 126 -3.41 2.89 -16.22
C ASN A 126 -4.06 3.46 -14.94
N SER A 127 -5.16 2.89 -14.49
CA SER A 127 -5.86 3.32 -13.29
C SER A 127 -5.57 2.38 -12.13
N VAL A 128 -5.65 2.91 -10.91
CA VAL A 128 -5.54 2.16 -9.67
C VAL A 128 -6.64 2.60 -8.71
N HIS A 129 -7.25 1.63 -8.03
CA HIS A 129 -8.05 1.82 -6.83
C HIS A 129 -7.33 1.12 -5.68
N ALA A 130 -7.09 1.83 -4.58
CA ALA A 130 -6.50 1.27 -3.38
C ALA A 130 -7.36 1.62 -2.17
N GLU A 131 -7.55 0.64 -1.29
CA GLU A 131 -8.24 0.80 -0.02
C GLU A 131 -7.28 0.40 1.11
N VAL A 132 -7.18 1.26 2.12
CA VAL A 132 -6.44 1.00 3.36
C VAL A 132 -7.43 1.10 4.51
N GLN A 133 -7.68 -0.01 5.19
CA GLN A 133 -8.60 -0.08 6.30
C GLN A 133 -7.82 -0.19 7.62
N TYR A 134 -8.14 0.65 8.59
CA TYR A 134 -7.58 0.63 9.94
C TYR A 134 -8.66 0.30 10.96
N GLU A 135 -8.43 -0.70 11.80
CA GLU A 135 -9.19 -0.91 13.03
C GLU A 135 -8.47 -0.25 14.20
N ILE A 136 -9.13 0.71 14.84
CA ILE A 136 -8.57 1.57 15.88
C ILE A 136 -9.32 1.32 17.18
N ALA A 137 -8.59 1.12 18.28
CA ALA A 137 -9.14 0.89 19.61
C ALA A 137 -8.63 1.93 20.61
N LEU A 138 -9.41 2.19 21.69
CA LEU A 138 -9.03 3.06 22.80
C LEU A 138 -8.05 2.37 23.74
N ILE A 139 -7.04 3.11 24.21
CA ILE A 139 -6.11 2.66 25.24
C ILE A 139 -6.86 2.63 26.59
N GLY A 140 -6.93 1.45 27.23
CA GLY A 140 -7.56 1.30 28.54
C GLY A 140 -9.09 1.37 28.57
N GLY A 141 -9.75 1.43 27.40
CA GLY A 141 -11.22 1.45 27.29
C GLY A 141 -11.82 0.05 27.17
N VAL A 142 -13.09 -0.08 27.52
CA VAL A 142 -13.91 -1.23 27.16
C VAL A 142 -14.09 -1.17 25.64
N LEU A 143 -13.61 -2.18 24.94
CA LEU A 143 -13.54 -2.50 23.51
C LEU A 143 -14.54 -1.78 22.57
N THR A 144 -14.43 -0.49 22.41
CA THR A 144 -15.07 0.20 21.29
C THR A 144 -14.00 0.41 20.22
N SER A 145 -13.93 -0.52 19.28
CA SER A 145 -13.13 -0.33 18.08
C SER A 145 -13.95 0.47 17.05
N ARG A 146 -13.27 1.31 16.31
CA ARG A 146 -13.81 2.01 15.15
C ARG A 146 -12.97 1.73 13.91
N ILE A 147 -13.52 1.96 12.74
CA ILE A 147 -12.80 1.81 11.47
C ILE A 147 -12.53 3.18 10.86
N THR A 148 -11.38 3.33 10.25
CA THR A 148 -11.06 4.38 9.28
C THR A 148 -10.68 3.71 7.97
N ILE A 149 -11.28 4.15 6.88
CA ILE A 149 -10.96 3.70 5.51
C ILE A 149 -10.34 4.87 4.77
N VAL A 150 -9.22 4.61 4.10
CA VAL A 150 -8.59 5.53 3.16
C VAL A 150 -8.68 4.90 1.78
N GLU A 151 -9.46 5.50 0.89
CA GLU A 151 -9.53 5.12 -0.51
C GLU A 151 -8.61 6.02 -1.33
N PHE A 152 -8.00 5.46 -2.37
CA PHE A 152 -7.26 6.20 -3.37
C PHE A 152 -7.71 5.78 -4.76
N ASP A 153 -8.15 6.74 -5.55
CA ASP A 153 -8.44 6.59 -6.97
C ASP A 153 -7.44 7.42 -7.78
N GLY A 154 -6.62 6.76 -8.60
CA GLY A 154 -5.56 7.43 -9.34
C GLY A 154 -5.29 6.87 -10.72
N THR A 155 -4.55 7.65 -11.52
CA THR A 155 -4.10 7.29 -12.86
C THR A 155 -2.63 7.66 -13.06
N ARG A 156 -1.96 7.00 -14.01
CA ARG A 156 -0.59 7.31 -14.44
C ARG A 156 -0.51 7.58 -15.93
#